data_d056d3e4e57a52eddf213021ba665130
#
_entry.id   d056d3e4e57a52eddf213021ba665130
#
_cell.length_a   1.000
_cell.length_b   1.000
_cell.length_c   1.000
_cell.angle_alpha   90.00
_cell.angle_beta   90.00
_cell.angle_gamma   90.00
#
_symmetry.space_group_name_H-M   'P 1'
#
loop_
_entity.id
_entity.type
_entity.pdbx_description
1 polymer ?
#
loop_
_entity_poly.entity_id
_entity_poly.type
_entity_poly.pdbx_seq_one_letter_code
_entity_poly.pdbx_strand_id
1 'polypeptide(L)'
;MTKPYALIQSGTVQAVVIWDGVAEWIPPDGMTEVDISTINPQPGPGWAYSNGVFTPPAAQPIPVPQSVSRFQALAALHNAGLLDAAQAAVTAAGGLPLLAWNNAQSFERGSPTIASLAAALNLTPAQLDALFIAASQIEA
;
A
#
# COMPACT_ATOMS: atom_id res chain seq x y z
N MET A 1 11.21 -37.75 -7.06
CA MET A 1 11.68 -36.35 -6.96
C MET A 1 10.61 -35.52 -6.30
N THR A 2 10.91 -34.82 -5.25
CA THR A 2 9.91 -34.04 -4.51
C THR A 2 9.50 -32.77 -5.28
N LYS A 3 8.23 -32.42 -5.21
CA LYS A 3 7.64 -31.25 -5.86
C LYS A 3 6.76 -30.48 -4.87
N PRO A 4 6.60 -29.17 -5.08
CA PRO A 4 5.65 -28.38 -4.29
C PRO A 4 4.21 -28.61 -4.75
N TYR A 5 3.31 -28.81 -3.80
CA TYR A 5 1.88 -28.90 -3.98
C TYR A 5 1.16 -27.86 -3.14
N ALA A 6 0.23 -27.15 -3.74
CA ALA A 6 -0.65 -26.26 -3.02
C ALA A 6 -1.85 -27.04 -2.46
N LEU A 7 -2.13 -26.87 -1.18
CA LEU A 7 -3.34 -27.38 -0.53
C LEU A 7 -4.42 -26.33 -0.60
N ILE A 8 -5.51 -26.66 -1.28
CA ILE A 8 -6.60 -25.73 -1.56
C ILE A 8 -7.84 -26.14 -0.80
N GLN A 9 -8.44 -25.21 -0.10
CA GLN A 9 -9.74 -25.35 0.55
C GLN A 9 -10.63 -24.16 0.19
N SER A 10 -11.84 -24.43 -0.25
CA SER A 10 -12.82 -23.40 -0.63
C SER A 10 -12.25 -22.34 -1.61
N GLY A 11 -11.44 -22.77 -2.57
CA GLY A 11 -10.84 -21.88 -3.58
C GLY A 11 -9.69 -21.01 -3.08
N THR A 12 -9.11 -21.34 -1.93
CA THR A 12 -7.97 -20.59 -1.37
C THR A 12 -6.84 -21.56 -0.99
N VAL A 13 -5.60 -21.19 -1.31
CA VAL A 13 -4.41 -21.92 -0.89
C VAL A 13 -4.24 -21.76 0.62
N GLN A 14 -4.27 -22.85 1.36
CA GLN A 14 -4.08 -22.85 2.82
C GLN A 14 -2.64 -23.11 3.20
N ALA A 15 -1.95 -23.97 2.46
CA ALA A 15 -0.55 -24.29 2.70
C ALA A 15 0.12 -24.77 1.41
N VAL A 16 1.43 -24.81 1.43
CA VAL A 16 2.24 -25.47 0.40
C VAL A 16 3.05 -26.58 1.07
N VAL A 17 2.99 -27.77 0.51
CA VAL A 17 3.71 -28.94 0.98
C VAL A 17 4.68 -29.45 -0.09
N ILE A 18 5.75 -30.05 0.34
CA ILE A 18 6.70 -30.73 -0.55
C ILE A 18 6.44 -32.24 -0.47
N TRP A 19 6.09 -32.83 -1.59
CA TRP A 19 5.76 -34.26 -1.67
C TRP A 19 6.41 -34.89 -2.91
N ASP A 20 6.68 -36.17 -2.83
CA ASP A 20 7.30 -36.93 -3.93
C ASP A 20 6.28 -37.49 -4.95
N GLY A 21 5.00 -37.39 -4.66
CA GLY A 21 3.93 -37.90 -5.50
C GLY A 21 3.78 -39.42 -5.49
N VAL A 22 4.55 -40.13 -4.65
CA VAL A 22 4.62 -41.59 -4.61
C VAL A 22 4.23 -42.13 -3.25
N ALA A 23 4.69 -41.51 -2.16
CA ALA A 23 4.33 -41.92 -0.82
C ALA A 23 2.82 -41.75 -0.59
N GLU A 24 2.20 -42.72 0.09
CA GLU A 24 0.80 -42.61 0.45
C GLU A 24 0.60 -41.43 1.41
N TRP A 25 0.01 -40.37 0.90
CA TRP A 25 -0.29 -39.18 1.68
C TRP A 25 -1.69 -38.70 1.31
N ILE A 26 -2.49 -38.46 2.32
CA ILE A 26 -3.87 -38.00 2.16
C ILE A 26 -3.92 -36.56 2.62
N PRO A 27 -4.37 -35.61 1.74
CA PRO A 27 -4.61 -34.26 2.17
C PRO A 27 -5.60 -34.18 3.33
N PRO A 28 -5.50 -33.19 4.21
CA PRO A 28 -6.51 -32.97 5.24
C PRO A 28 -7.92 -32.86 4.66
N ASP A 29 -8.93 -33.26 5.44
CA ASP A 29 -10.32 -33.26 5.02
C ASP A 29 -10.75 -31.93 4.38
N GLY A 30 -11.35 -32.01 3.20
CA GLY A 30 -11.84 -30.85 2.47
C GLY A 30 -10.79 -30.06 1.70
N MET A 31 -9.55 -30.54 1.66
CA MET A 31 -8.48 -29.94 0.87
C MET A 31 -8.18 -30.74 -0.40
N THR A 32 -7.76 -30.03 -1.44
CA THR A 32 -7.31 -30.60 -2.70
C THR A 32 -5.87 -30.20 -2.95
N GLU A 33 -5.04 -31.15 -3.36
CA GLU A 33 -3.66 -30.89 -3.74
C GLU A 33 -3.56 -30.53 -5.22
N VAL A 34 -2.73 -29.55 -5.54
CA VAL A 34 -2.43 -29.16 -6.93
C VAL A 34 -0.93 -29.00 -7.08
N ASP A 35 -0.33 -29.68 -8.07
CA ASP A 35 1.08 -29.53 -8.41
C ASP A 35 1.36 -28.11 -8.90
N ILE A 36 2.22 -27.39 -8.20
CA ILE A 36 2.59 -26.02 -8.52
C ILE A 36 4.06 -25.88 -8.94
N SER A 37 4.71 -27.00 -9.26
CA SER A 37 6.14 -27.03 -9.61
C SER A 37 6.47 -26.25 -10.88
N THR A 38 5.51 -26.07 -11.78
CA THR A 38 5.69 -25.35 -13.06
C THR A 38 5.09 -23.95 -13.05
N ILE A 39 4.53 -23.51 -11.93
CA ILE A 39 3.84 -22.21 -11.83
C ILE A 39 4.82 -21.15 -11.34
N ASN A 40 4.91 -20.06 -12.07
CA ASN A 40 5.77 -18.92 -11.74
C ASN A 40 5.02 -17.59 -11.91
N PRO A 41 4.93 -16.73 -10.89
CA PRO A 41 5.44 -16.95 -9.54
C PRO A 41 4.70 -18.07 -8.81
N GLN A 42 5.42 -18.77 -7.92
CA GLN A 42 4.87 -19.91 -7.20
C GLN A 42 3.80 -19.46 -6.20
N PRO A 43 2.58 -20.04 -6.26
CA PRO A 43 1.52 -19.68 -5.32
C PRO A 43 1.90 -20.02 -3.88
N GLY A 44 1.45 -19.20 -2.95
CA GLY A 44 1.61 -19.40 -1.52
C GLY A 44 0.29 -19.32 -0.76
N PRO A 45 0.30 -19.50 0.56
CA PRO A 45 -0.89 -19.35 1.38
C PRO A 45 -1.58 -18.00 1.16
N GLY A 46 -2.91 -18.01 1.08
CA GLY A 46 -3.74 -16.82 0.82
C GLY A 46 -4.03 -16.53 -0.64
N TRP A 47 -3.37 -17.23 -1.59
CA TRP A 47 -3.71 -17.11 -3.00
C TRP A 47 -5.07 -17.74 -3.31
N ALA A 48 -5.83 -17.09 -4.19
CA ALA A 48 -7.06 -17.67 -4.71
C ALA A 48 -6.77 -18.68 -5.82
N TYR A 49 -7.59 -19.72 -5.90
CA TYR A 49 -7.54 -20.73 -6.95
C TYR A 49 -8.91 -20.94 -7.57
N SER A 50 -8.99 -20.82 -8.87
CA SER A 50 -10.20 -21.08 -9.64
C SER A 50 -9.86 -21.57 -11.05
N ASN A 51 -10.49 -22.66 -11.46
CA ASN A 51 -10.38 -23.20 -12.82
C ASN A 51 -8.91 -23.38 -13.31
N GLY A 52 -8.02 -23.83 -12.43
CA GLY A 52 -6.62 -24.05 -12.77
C GLY A 52 -5.75 -22.78 -12.72
N VAL A 53 -6.30 -21.65 -12.32
CA VAL A 53 -5.59 -20.37 -12.24
C VAL A 53 -5.39 -19.95 -10.79
N PHE A 54 -4.15 -19.61 -10.46
CA PHE A 54 -3.81 -19.02 -9.16
C PHE A 54 -3.73 -17.50 -9.28
N THR A 55 -4.38 -16.82 -8.36
CA THR A 55 -4.40 -15.34 -8.29
C THR A 55 -3.81 -14.90 -6.95
N PRO A 56 -2.77 -14.05 -6.94
CA PRO A 56 -2.22 -13.54 -5.69
C PRO A 56 -3.27 -12.73 -4.93
N PRO A 57 -3.19 -12.69 -3.58
CA PRO A 57 -4.06 -11.82 -2.81
C PRO A 57 -3.86 -10.37 -3.27
N ALA A 58 -4.94 -9.60 -3.30
CA ALA A 58 -4.86 -8.18 -3.60
C ALA A 58 -3.87 -7.53 -2.64
N ALA A 59 -2.95 -6.71 -3.17
CA ALA A 59 -2.06 -5.93 -2.34
C ALA A 59 -2.89 -5.10 -1.37
N GLN A 60 -2.60 -5.20 -0.07
CA GLN A 60 -3.28 -4.36 0.91
C GLN A 60 -2.95 -2.90 0.60
N PRO A 61 -3.95 -2.00 0.56
CA PRO A 61 -3.66 -0.58 0.36
C PRO A 61 -2.76 -0.10 1.49
N ILE A 62 -1.71 0.63 1.12
CA ILE A 62 -0.83 1.25 2.11
C ILE A 62 -1.69 2.23 2.93
N PRO A 63 -1.74 2.10 4.27
CA PRO A 63 -2.52 3.00 5.08
C PRO A 63 -2.01 4.44 4.92
N VAL A 64 -2.91 5.38 4.66
CA VAL A 64 -2.58 6.81 4.57
C VAL A 64 -2.36 7.36 5.97
N PRO A 65 -1.18 7.91 6.28
CA PRO A 65 -0.94 8.54 7.56
C PRO A 65 -1.88 9.72 7.78
N GLN A 66 -2.47 9.82 8.96
CA GLN A 66 -3.35 10.94 9.29
C GLN A 66 -2.57 12.20 9.67
N SER A 67 -1.31 12.05 10.05
CA SER A 67 -0.43 13.14 10.41
C SER A 67 1.00 12.86 9.98
N VAL A 68 1.69 13.88 9.52
CA VAL A 68 3.13 13.83 9.21
C VAL A 68 3.81 15.06 9.82
N SER A 69 5.09 14.94 10.13
CA SER A 69 5.83 16.10 10.66
C SER A 69 5.97 17.18 9.57
N ARG A 70 6.19 18.40 10.00
CA ARG A 70 6.45 19.52 9.08
C ARG A 70 7.62 19.22 8.14
N PHE A 71 8.71 18.69 8.67
CA PHE A 71 9.87 18.32 7.86
C PHE A 71 9.50 17.31 6.79
N GLN A 72 8.79 16.23 7.17
CA GLN A 72 8.34 15.19 6.24
C GLN A 72 7.44 15.77 5.13
N ALA A 73 6.49 16.62 5.50
CA ALA A 73 5.59 17.26 4.53
C ALA A 73 6.34 18.15 3.54
N LEU A 74 7.22 19.00 4.03
CA LEU A 74 8.02 19.88 3.19
C LEU A 74 8.98 19.11 2.28
N ALA A 75 9.61 18.06 2.79
CA ALA A 75 10.50 17.19 2.03
C ALA A 75 9.75 16.43 0.93
N ALA A 76 8.55 15.92 1.22
CA ALA A 76 7.70 15.26 0.22
C ALA A 76 7.28 16.23 -0.89
N LEU A 77 6.88 17.44 -0.54
CA LEU A 77 6.56 18.50 -1.52
C LEU A 77 7.78 18.88 -2.35
N HIS A 78 8.94 18.99 -1.73
CA HIS A 78 10.20 19.28 -2.44
C HIS A 78 10.53 18.17 -3.46
N ASN A 79 10.45 16.93 -3.05
CA ASN A 79 10.71 15.76 -3.92
C ASN A 79 9.70 15.65 -5.08
N ALA A 80 8.46 16.08 -4.84
CA ALA A 80 7.42 16.15 -5.87
C ALA A 80 7.51 17.39 -6.77
N GLY A 81 8.42 18.33 -6.48
CA GLY A 81 8.54 19.61 -7.20
C GLY A 81 7.38 20.58 -6.94
N LEU A 82 6.66 20.41 -5.84
CA LEU A 82 5.48 21.18 -5.48
C LEU A 82 5.71 22.18 -4.35
N LEU A 83 6.90 22.21 -3.75
CA LEU A 83 7.17 23.03 -2.57
C LEU A 83 6.99 24.52 -2.83
N ASP A 84 7.54 25.04 -3.92
CA ASP A 84 7.44 26.46 -4.27
C ASP A 84 5.99 26.87 -4.58
N ALA A 85 5.26 26.01 -5.29
CA ALA A 85 3.85 26.21 -5.56
C ALA A 85 3.00 26.18 -4.30
N ALA A 86 3.32 25.27 -3.37
CA ALA A 86 2.66 25.18 -2.06
C ALA A 86 2.90 26.43 -1.22
N GLN A 87 4.14 26.93 -1.15
CA GLN A 87 4.48 28.16 -0.43
C GLN A 87 3.79 29.38 -1.04
N ALA A 88 3.76 29.47 -2.37
CA ALA A 88 3.07 30.54 -3.07
C ALA A 88 1.55 30.53 -2.79
N ALA A 89 0.93 29.35 -2.84
CA ALA A 89 -0.49 29.17 -2.56
C ALA A 89 -0.86 29.55 -1.13
N VAL A 90 -0.08 29.14 -0.15
CA VAL A 90 -0.31 29.47 1.26
C VAL A 90 -0.08 30.96 1.52
N THR A 91 0.92 31.55 0.90
CA THR A 91 1.19 33.00 1.01
C THR A 91 0.05 33.81 0.39
N ALA A 92 -0.47 33.38 -0.75
CA ALA A 92 -1.61 34.03 -1.40
C ALA A 92 -2.89 33.92 -0.57
N ALA A 93 -3.12 32.78 0.11
CA ALA A 93 -4.24 32.60 1.02
C ALA A 93 -4.16 33.51 2.25
N GLY A 94 -2.94 33.74 2.77
CA GLY A 94 -2.69 34.58 3.94
C GLY A 94 -3.40 34.07 5.20
N GLY A 95 -3.52 34.92 6.21
CA GLY A 95 -4.31 34.65 7.41
C GLY A 95 -3.93 33.37 8.15
N LEU A 96 -4.93 32.65 8.61
CA LEU A 96 -4.74 31.40 9.38
C LEU A 96 -4.00 30.29 8.62
N PRO A 97 -4.26 30.03 7.34
CA PRO A 97 -3.49 29.07 6.58
C PRO A 97 -1.99 29.35 6.55
N LEU A 98 -1.60 30.61 6.37
CA LEU A 98 -0.20 31.01 6.38
C LEU A 98 0.43 30.88 7.78
N LEU A 99 -0.31 31.26 8.83
CA LEU A 99 0.15 31.08 10.20
C LEU A 99 0.32 29.60 10.55
N ALA A 100 -0.64 28.75 10.17
CA ALA A 100 -0.54 27.31 10.38
C ALA A 100 0.65 26.72 9.63
N TRP A 101 0.86 27.11 8.37
CA TRP A 101 1.99 26.66 7.56
C TRP A 101 3.34 26.98 8.23
N ASN A 102 3.48 28.18 8.77
CA ASN A 102 4.74 28.65 9.34
C ASN A 102 5.01 28.12 10.74
N ASN A 103 3.97 27.79 11.51
CA ASN A 103 4.10 27.48 12.94
C ASN A 103 3.71 26.04 13.31
N ALA A 104 2.99 25.31 12.46
CA ALA A 104 2.64 23.92 12.76
C ALA A 104 3.88 23.04 12.79
N GLN A 105 3.95 22.15 13.76
CA GLN A 105 5.00 21.13 13.85
C GLN A 105 4.64 19.87 13.05
N SER A 106 3.37 19.66 12.83
CA SER A 106 2.81 18.55 12.04
C SER A 106 1.65 19.05 11.18
N PHE A 107 1.39 18.32 10.11
CA PHE A 107 0.24 18.55 9.24
C PHE A 107 -0.66 17.33 9.28
N GLU A 108 -1.95 17.58 9.47
CA GLU A 108 -2.98 16.55 9.48
C GLU A 108 -3.66 16.48 8.11
N ARG A 109 -3.84 15.25 7.62
CA ARG A 109 -4.48 14.95 6.33
C ARG A 109 -5.87 15.58 6.17
N GLY A 110 -6.64 15.62 7.25
CA GLY A 110 -8.01 16.16 7.27
C GLY A 110 -8.11 17.63 7.66
N SER A 111 -7.00 18.36 7.83
CA SER A 111 -7.07 19.75 8.26
C SER A 111 -7.56 20.67 7.14
N PRO A 112 -8.29 21.75 7.47
CA PRO A 112 -8.74 22.74 6.48
C PRO A 112 -7.58 23.37 5.70
N THR A 113 -6.44 23.58 6.34
CA THR A 113 -5.23 24.13 5.69
C THR A 113 -4.73 23.21 4.59
N ILE A 114 -4.66 21.90 4.85
CA ILE A 114 -4.24 20.90 3.86
C ILE A 114 -5.27 20.78 2.74
N ALA A 115 -6.57 20.81 3.07
CA ALA A 115 -7.63 20.80 2.05
C ALA A 115 -7.55 22.02 1.12
N SER A 116 -7.33 23.21 1.65
CA SER A 116 -7.17 24.44 0.88
C SER A 116 -5.91 24.41 0.01
N LEU A 117 -4.81 23.88 0.54
CA LEU A 117 -3.56 23.71 -0.19
C LEU A 117 -3.71 22.74 -1.35
N ALA A 118 -4.35 21.59 -1.11
CA ALA A 118 -4.62 20.60 -2.14
C ALA A 118 -5.47 21.19 -3.28
N ALA A 119 -6.51 21.97 -2.95
CA ALA A 119 -7.33 22.66 -3.94
C ALA A 119 -6.53 23.68 -4.75
N ALA A 120 -5.68 24.46 -4.11
CA ALA A 120 -4.83 25.45 -4.77
C ALA A 120 -3.78 24.83 -5.71
N LEU A 121 -3.29 23.65 -5.37
CA LEU A 121 -2.35 22.87 -6.19
C LEU A 121 -3.06 21.95 -7.20
N ASN A 122 -4.38 21.95 -7.25
CA ASN A 122 -5.20 21.04 -8.08
C ASN A 122 -4.89 19.56 -7.83
N LEU A 123 -4.58 19.19 -6.60
CA LEU A 123 -4.32 17.81 -6.22
C LEU A 123 -5.62 17.05 -6.02
N THR A 124 -5.70 15.86 -6.60
CA THR A 124 -6.78 14.93 -6.29
C THR A 124 -6.57 14.33 -4.89
N PRO A 125 -7.63 13.81 -4.24
CA PRO A 125 -7.49 13.10 -2.96
C PRO A 125 -6.45 11.98 -3.00
N ALA A 126 -6.38 11.24 -4.11
CA ALA A 126 -5.40 10.17 -4.29
C ALA A 126 -3.95 10.70 -4.37
N GLN A 127 -3.73 11.84 -5.02
CA GLN A 127 -2.41 12.48 -5.08
C GLN A 127 -2.00 13.04 -3.71
N LEU A 128 -2.93 13.61 -2.96
CA LEU A 128 -2.68 14.06 -1.60
C LEU A 128 -2.34 12.89 -0.67
N ASP A 129 -3.06 11.78 -0.78
CA ASP A 129 -2.77 10.55 -0.04
C ASP A 129 -1.38 10.02 -0.37
N ALA A 130 -1.00 10.01 -1.63
CA ALA A 130 0.35 9.61 -2.07
C ALA A 130 1.44 10.50 -1.48
N LEU A 131 1.21 11.81 -1.35
CA LEU A 131 2.15 12.73 -0.70
C LEU A 131 2.29 12.43 0.80
N PHE A 132 1.19 12.14 1.50
CA PHE A 132 1.24 11.77 2.92
C PHE A 132 1.97 10.43 3.14
N ILE A 133 1.73 9.45 2.28
CA ILE A 133 2.45 8.17 2.30
C ILE A 133 3.94 8.39 2.05
N ALA A 134 4.29 9.14 1.01
CA ALA A 134 5.69 9.47 0.70
C ALA A 134 6.37 10.22 1.85
N ALA A 135 5.66 11.18 2.45
CA ALA A 135 6.15 11.94 3.59
C ALA A 135 6.50 11.03 4.78
N SER A 136 5.64 10.06 5.09
CA SER A 136 5.85 9.14 6.21
C SER A 136 7.09 8.24 6.05
N GLN A 137 7.57 8.07 4.83
CA GLN A 137 8.77 7.28 4.54
C GLN A 137 10.08 8.10 4.65
N ILE A 138 9.97 9.41 4.86
CA ILE A 138 11.13 10.30 4.99
C ILE A 138 11.55 10.34 6.44
N GLU A 139 12.78 9.99 6.69
CA GLU A 139 13.42 10.09 8.00
C GLU A 139 14.31 11.36 8.04
N ALA A 140 14.36 12.01 9.21
CA ALA A 140 15.18 13.19 9.44
C ALA A 140 16.50 12.84 10.13
#